data_b21ff0d68bbe72f55b6ac91ebcfa9a54
#
_entry.id   b21ff0d68bbe72f55b6ac91ebcfa9a54
#
_cell.length_a   1.000
_cell.length_b   1.000
_cell.length_c   1.000
_cell.angle_alpha   90.00
_cell.angle_beta   90.00
_cell.angle_gamma   90.00
#
_symmetry.space_group_name_H-M   'P 1'
#
loop_
_entity.id
_entity.type
_entity.pdbx_description
1 polymer ?
#
loop_
_entity_poly.entity_id
_entity_poly.type
_entity_poly.pdbx_seq_one_letter_code
_entity_poly.pdbx_strand_id
1 'polypeptide(L)'
;PSHAALEEIVVVAQKREQNLQDVPVAVTALSGAQLTELGVTDVFDMQQSTPGLIVDQNQTATTSNFIIRGVGTSAQNFGLESSVGLYVDGVYQSRQSSMINEMVDMERVEVLRGPQGTLFGRNSPSGAVLMQSVAPSHESSGFIDLTVGNFGLRTLSGAVGGSLIEDVLPYRVTGFNTERDGYADALGVANN
;
A
#
# COMPACT_ATOMS: atom_id res chain seq x y z
N PRO A 1 -35.95 -7.85 -4.51
CA PRO A 1 -34.66 -7.62 -5.13
C PRO A 1 -33.99 -6.49 -4.35
N SER A 2 -33.03 -6.86 -3.48
CA SER A 2 -32.17 -5.90 -2.81
C SER A 2 -31.29 -5.28 -3.88
N HIS A 3 -31.48 -4.01 -4.18
CA HIS A 3 -30.46 -3.23 -4.85
C HIS A 3 -29.23 -3.24 -3.94
N ALA A 4 -28.16 -3.93 -4.36
CA ALA A 4 -26.86 -3.71 -3.77
C ALA A 4 -26.59 -2.20 -3.99
N ALA A 5 -26.58 -1.43 -2.91
CA ALA A 5 -26.09 -0.07 -2.97
C ALA A 5 -24.66 -0.16 -3.46
N LEU A 6 -24.35 0.47 -4.59
CA LEU A 6 -22.99 0.59 -5.07
C LEU A 6 -22.25 1.33 -3.95
N GLU A 7 -21.27 0.68 -3.37
CA GLU A 7 -20.41 1.28 -2.36
C GLU A 7 -19.74 2.51 -2.98
N GLU A 8 -20.04 3.68 -2.45
CA GLU A 8 -19.48 4.93 -2.92
C GLU A 8 -18.01 4.99 -2.50
N ILE A 9 -17.10 4.80 -3.45
CA ILE A 9 -15.67 4.87 -3.18
C ILE A 9 -15.24 6.34 -3.21
N VAL A 10 -14.90 6.87 -2.04
CA VAL A 10 -14.31 8.20 -1.89
C VAL A 10 -12.81 8.11 -2.03
N VAL A 11 -12.23 8.97 -2.85
CA VAL A 11 -10.78 9.04 -3.14
C VAL A 11 -10.23 10.42 -2.82
N VAL A 12 -8.92 10.50 -2.56
CA VAL A 12 -8.18 11.75 -2.34
C VAL A 12 -7.21 12.07 -3.48
N ALA A 13 -7.43 11.48 -4.63
CA ALA A 13 -6.61 11.61 -5.83
C ALA A 13 -6.27 13.06 -6.23
N GLN A 14 -7.09 14.04 -5.85
CA GLN A 14 -6.85 15.46 -6.08
C GLN A 14 -6.56 16.26 -4.80
N LYS A 15 -6.05 15.61 -3.75
CA LYS A 15 -5.83 16.19 -2.40
C LYS A 15 -7.11 16.73 -1.76
N ARG A 16 -8.24 16.20 -2.14
CA ARG A 16 -9.58 16.46 -1.58
C ARG A 16 -10.41 15.20 -1.75
N GLU A 17 -11.30 14.97 -0.84
CA GLU A 17 -12.25 13.87 -0.92
C GLU A 17 -13.24 14.11 -2.05
N GLN A 18 -13.36 13.16 -2.95
CA GLN A 18 -14.28 13.17 -4.09
C GLN A 18 -14.75 11.75 -4.38
N ASN A 19 -15.93 11.63 -4.98
CA ASN A 19 -16.36 10.36 -5.53
C ASN A 19 -15.42 9.95 -6.68
N LEU A 20 -15.02 8.68 -6.71
CA LEU A 20 -14.16 8.12 -7.75
C LEU A 20 -14.66 8.41 -9.16
N GLN A 21 -15.97 8.46 -9.37
CA GLN A 21 -16.60 8.72 -10.67
C GLN A 21 -16.46 10.19 -11.14
N ASP A 22 -16.24 11.11 -10.21
CA ASP A 22 -16.12 12.54 -10.50
C ASP A 22 -14.66 12.99 -10.74
N VAL A 23 -13.71 12.07 -10.55
CA VAL A 23 -12.28 12.39 -10.69
C VAL A 23 -11.87 12.32 -12.17
N PRO A 24 -11.35 13.43 -12.76
CA PRO A 24 -11.02 13.51 -14.19
C PRO A 24 -9.69 12.85 -14.55
N VAL A 25 -9.20 11.92 -13.73
CA VAL A 25 -7.97 11.15 -13.97
C VAL A 25 -8.24 9.65 -13.86
N ALA A 26 -7.44 8.85 -14.54
CA ALA A 26 -7.57 7.40 -14.46
C ALA A 26 -7.05 6.92 -13.09
N VAL A 27 -7.96 6.65 -12.17
CA VAL A 27 -7.68 6.15 -10.82
C VAL A 27 -8.17 4.72 -10.68
N THR A 28 -7.40 3.89 -10.00
CA THR A 28 -7.88 2.65 -9.39
C THR A 28 -7.79 2.84 -7.88
N ALA A 29 -8.90 2.69 -7.19
CA ALA A 29 -8.96 2.78 -5.73
C ALA A 29 -9.44 1.45 -5.17
N LEU A 30 -8.79 0.98 -4.13
CA LEU A 30 -9.13 -0.24 -3.37
C LEU A 30 -9.31 0.16 -1.92
N SER A 31 -10.48 -0.09 -1.36
CA SER A 31 -10.73 0.06 0.08
C SER A 31 -10.04 -1.04 0.88
N GLY A 32 -9.84 -0.84 2.19
CA GLY A 32 -9.28 -1.86 3.08
C GLY A 32 -10.07 -3.17 3.06
N ALA A 33 -11.40 -3.09 2.97
CA ALA A 33 -12.26 -4.26 2.82
C ALA A 33 -11.99 -5.02 1.51
N GLN A 34 -11.86 -4.29 0.39
CA GLN A 34 -11.52 -4.88 -0.91
C GLN A 34 -10.10 -5.47 -0.93
N LEU A 35 -9.12 -4.81 -0.30
CA LEU A 35 -7.77 -5.35 -0.16
C LEU A 35 -7.80 -6.71 0.56
N THR A 36 -8.56 -6.80 1.64
CA THR A 36 -8.74 -8.06 2.39
C THR A 36 -9.46 -9.13 1.57
N GLU A 37 -10.54 -8.79 0.87
CA GLU A 37 -11.32 -9.71 0.04
C GLU A 37 -10.49 -10.27 -1.13
N LEU A 38 -9.66 -9.44 -1.74
CA LEU A 38 -8.76 -9.81 -2.84
C LEU A 38 -7.49 -10.51 -2.38
N GLY A 39 -7.24 -10.59 -1.06
CA GLY A 39 -6.03 -11.18 -0.49
C GLY A 39 -4.77 -10.37 -0.79
N VAL A 40 -4.90 -9.05 -0.96
CA VAL A 40 -3.79 -8.13 -1.15
C VAL A 40 -3.13 -7.88 0.20
N THR A 41 -1.99 -8.47 0.43
CA THR A 41 -1.25 -8.40 1.71
C THR A 41 0.00 -7.54 1.63
N ASP A 42 0.51 -7.35 0.42
CA ASP A 42 1.69 -6.53 0.16
C ASP A 42 1.53 -5.70 -1.12
N VAL A 43 2.52 -4.84 -1.38
CA VAL A 43 2.51 -3.97 -2.56
C VAL A 43 2.62 -4.74 -3.88
N PHE A 44 3.18 -5.96 -3.86
CA PHE A 44 3.32 -6.78 -5.07
C PHE A 44 1.97 -7.37 -5.50
N ASP A 45 1.10 -7.67 -4.55
CA ASP A 45 -0.25 -8.18 -4.83
C ASP A 45 -1.12 -7.13 -5.55
N MET A 46 -0.86 -5.83 -5.33
CA MET A 46 -1.61 -4.74 -5.96
C MET A 46 -1.65 -4.81 -7.49
N GLN A 47 -0.60 -5.34 -8.12
CA GLN A 47 -0.55 -5.45 -9.58
C GLN A 47 -1.63 -6.37 -10.15
N GLN A 48 -2.13 -7.33 -9.36
CA GLN A 48 -3.19 -8.25 -9.78
C GLN A 48 -4.54 -7.53 -9.91
N SER A 49 -4.74 -6.47 -9.13
CA SER A 49 -6.00 -5.72 -9.04
C SER A 49 -5.93 -4.34 -9.71
N THR A 50 -4.74 -3.93 -10.20
CA THR A 50 -4.54 -2.61 -10.78
C THR A 50 -4.00 -2.70 -12.20
N PRO A 51 -4.84 -2.53 -13.24
CA PRO A 51 -4.40 -2.62 -14.63
C PRO A 51 -3.30 -1.59 -14.95
N GLY A 52 -2.20 -2.08 -15.53
CA GLY A 52 -1.08 -1.26 -15.95
C GLY A 52 -0.12 -0.83 -14.83
N LEU A 53 -0.31 -1.33 -13.60
CA LEU A 53 0.66 -1.27 -12.53
C LEU A 53 1.52 -2.54 -12.58
N ILE A 54 2.83 -2.35 -12.50
CA ILE A 54 3.80 -3.43 -12.25
C ILE A 54 4.57 -3.01 -11.00
N VAL A 55 4.70 -3.93 -10.07
CA VAL A 55 5.56 -3.78 -8.90
C VAL A 55 6.65 -4.82 -9.00
N ASP A 56 7.87 -4.38 -9.15
CA ASP A 56 9.03 -5.21 -9.39
C ASP A 56 9.99 -5.16 -8.19
N GLN A 57 10.59 -6.30 -7.88
CA GLN A 57 11.54 -6.44 -6.80
C GLN A 57 12.91 -6.79 -7.38
N ASN A 58 13.81 -5.84 -7.36
CA ASN A 58 15.16 -6.01 -7.88
C ASN A 58 16.18 -6.05 -6.74
N GLN A 59 17.07 -7.04 -6.75
CA GLN A 59 18.26 -7.19 -5.92
C GLN A 59 18.06 -7.49 -4.42
N THR A 60 17.08 -6.93 -3.75
CA THR A 60 16.86 -7.17 -2.31
C THR A 60 15.37 -7.35 -2.01
N ALA A 61 15.07 -8.07 -0.94
CA ALA A 61 13.69 -8.31 -0.50
C ALA A 61 12.93 -7.03 -0.11
N THR A 62 13.64 -5.94 0.12
CA THR A 62 13.05 -4.66 0.55
C THR A 62 12.99 -3.60 -0.55
N THR A 63 13.46 -3.91 -1.76
CA THR A 63 13.51 -2.93 -2.85
C THR A 63 12.33 -3.13 -3.78
N SER A 64 11.30 -2.35 -3.64
CA SER A 64 10.17 -2.29 -4.58
C SER A 64 10.36 -1.16 -5.59
N ASN A 65 9.92 -1.38 -6.80
CA ASN A 65 9.91 -0.41 -7.89
C ASN A 65 8.54 -0.41 -8.56
N PHE A 66 7.94 0.77 -8.68
CA PHE A 66 6.63 0.93 -9.29
C PHE A 66 6.77 1.40 -10.74
N ILE A 67 6.07 0.71 -11.64
CA ILE A 67 6.02 1.00 -13.06
C ILE A 67 4.54 1.16 -13.44
N ILE A 68 4.17 2.30 -14.01
CA ILE A 68 2.80 2.57 -14.47
C ILE A 68 2.80 2.75 -15.98
N ARG A 69 1.98 1.95 -16.68
CA ARG A 69 1.87 1.95 -18.15
C ARG A 69 3.23 1.78 -18.86
N GLY A 70 4.10 0.95 -18.27
CA GLY A 70 5.43 0.68 -18.82
C GLY A 70 6.49 1.77 -18.53
N VAL A 71 6.12 2.84 -17.80
CA VAL A 71 7.06 3.90 -17.43
C VAL A 71 7.36 3.80 -15.92
N GLY A 72 8.62 3.54 -15.62
CA GLY A 72 9.14 3.42 -14.26
C GLY A 72 10.64 3.77 -14.23
N THR A 73 11.18 3.98 -13.05
CA THR A 73 12.62 4.19 -12.85
C THR A 73 13.20 2.93 -12.23
N SER A 74 14.31 2.44 -12.76
CA SER A 74 14.98 1.28 -12.18
C SER A 74 15.45 1.58 -10.76
N ALA A 75 15.06 0.73 -9.82
CA ALA A 75 15.48 0.82 -8.41
C ALA A 75 17.00 0.70 -8.21
N GLN A 76 17.73 0.24 -9.22
CA GLN A 76 19.19 0.07 -9.19
C GLN A 76 19.95 1.38 -9.35
N ASN A 77 19.28 2.47 -9.68
CA ASN A 77 19.92 3.76 -9.91
C ASN A 77 19.72 4.67 -8.69
N PHE A 78 20.62 4.58 -7.74
CA PHE A 78 20.57 5.37 -6.49
C PHE A 78 20.59 6.90 -6.71
N GLY A 79 21.00 7.36 -7.88
CA GLY A 79 21.02 8.77 -8.27
C GLY A 79 19.78 9.27 -9.00
N LEU A 80 18.86 8.39 -9.34
CA LEU A 80 17.62 8.75 -10.03
C LEU A 80 16.42 8.69 -9.06
N GLU A 81 15.60 9.71 -9.12
CA GLU A 81 14.32 9.73 -8.42
C GLU A 81 13.29 8.90 -9.19
N SER A 82 12.31 8.33 -8.47
CA SER A 82 11.25 7.54 -9.09
C SER A 82 10.41 8.37 -10.04
N SER A 83 9.97 7.75 -11.14
CA SER A 83 8.98 8.33 -12.06
C SER A 83 7.53 8.14 -11.57
N VAL A 84 7.33 7.31 -10.53
CA VAL A 84 6.05 7.14 -9.84
C VAL A 84 6.17 7.71 -8.44
N GLY A 85 5.34 8.69 -8.11
CA GLY A 85 5.28 9.26 -6.75
C GLY A 85 4.65 8.26 -5.79
N LEU A 86 5.32 7.95 -4.68
CA LEU A 86 4.77 7.13 -3.61
C LEU A 86 4.49 7.99 -2.38
N TYR A 87 3.29 7.89 -1.85
CA TYR A 87 2.84 8.63 -0.68
C TYR A 87 2.20 7.69 0.32
N VAL A 88 2.66 7.75 1.56
CA VAL A 88 2.06 7.04 2.69
C VAL A 88 1.55 8.10 3.67
N ASP A 89 0.27 8.09 3.96
CA ASP A 89 -0.42 9.08 4.81
C ASP A 89 -0.09 10.53 4.41
N GLY A 90 -0.06 10.79 3.09
CA GLY A 90 0.26 12.09 2.53
C GLY A 90 1.75 12.45 2.52
N VAL A 91 2.62 11.63 3.09
CA VAL A 91 4.08 11.85 3.15
C VAL A 91 4.75 11.20 1.94
N TYR A 92 5.47 12.01 1.16
CA TYR A 92 6.24 11.52 0.02
C TYR A 92 7.39 10.61 0.45
N GLN A 93 7.43 9.42 -0.13
CA GLN A 93 8.51 8.45 0.06
C GLN A 93 9.59 8.67 -1.01
N SER A 94 10.67 9.32 -0.63
CA SER A 94 11.75 9.67 -1.56
C SER A 94 12.52 8.46 -2.09
N ARG A 95 12.51 7.37 -1.31
CA ARG A 95 13.12 6.09 -1.69
C ARG A 95 12.09 4.97 -1.56
N GLN A 96 11.70 4.39 -2.66
CA GLN A 96 10.79 3.24 -2.68
C GLN A 96 11.41 2.02 -2.00
N SER A 97 12.73 1.90 -2.03
CA SER A 97 13.47 0.81 -1.38
C SER A 97 13.47 0.84 0.16
N SER A 98 12.99 1.91 0.76
CA SER A 98 12.86 2.01 2.23
C SER A 98 11.43 1.83 2.71
N MET A 99 10.51 1.48 1.81
CA MET A 99 9.12 1.26 2.15
C MET A 99 8.93 -0.10 2.82
N ILE A 100 8.08 -0.14 3.82
CA ILE A 100 7.53 -1.38 4.34
C ILE A 100 6.55 -1.89 3.29
N ASN A 101 6.78 -3.10 2.78
CA ASN A 101 5.98 -3.65 1.69
C ASN A 101 4.63 -4.20 2.16
N GLU A 102 4.54 -4.62 3.43
CA GLU A 102 3.32 -5.15 4.02
C GLU A 102 2.25 -4.07 4.18
N MET A 103 1.05 -4.40 3.74
CA MET A 103 -0.11 -3.52 3.73
C MET A 103 -1.06 -3.87 4.86
N VAL A 104 -0.64 -3.59 6.09
CA VAL A 104 -1.43 -3.86 7.29
C VAL A 104 -2.22 -2.62 7.70
N ASP A 105 -3.50 -2.81 8.03
CA ASP A 105 -4.36 -1.75 8.56
C ASP A 105 -4.52 -0.55 7.60
N MET A 106 -4.68 -0.85 6.32
CA MET A 106 -4.91 0.16 5.29
C MET A 106 -6.39 0.52 5.20
N GLU A 107 -6.68 1.81 5.18
CA GLU A 107 -8.03 2.33 4.89
C GLU A 107 -8.32 2.23 3.40
N ARG A 108 -7.34 2.63 2.56
CA ARG A 108 -7.44 2.57 1.10
C ARG A 108 -6.08 2.70 0.44
N VAL A 109 -6.03 2.26 -0.80
CA VAL A 109 -4.91 2.49 -1.71
C VAL A 109 -5.44 3.02 -3.02
N GLU A 110 -4.82 4.07 -3.54
CA GLU A 110 -5.19 4.70 -4.80
C GLU A 110 -3.99 4.69 -5.75
N VAL A 111 -4.20 4.27 -7.00
CA VAL A 111 -3.20 4.32 -8.05
C VAL A 111 -3.66 5.27 -9.15
N LEU A 112 -3.00 6.43 -9.24
CA LEU A 112 -3.25 7.45 -10.24
C LEU A 112 -2.36 7.20 -11.44
N ARG A 113 -2.96 7.01 -12.60
CA ARG A 113 -2.24 6.67 -13.84
C ARG A 113 -2.15 7.86 -14.77
N GLY A 114 -0.93 8.29 -15.07
CA GLY A 114 -0.60 9.43 -15.90
C GLY A 114 0.03 10.57 -15.09
N PRO A 115 0.50 11.63 -15.76
CA PRO A 115 1.23 12.72 -15.12
C PRO A 115 0.47 13.38 -13.98
N GLN A 116 1.07 13.44 -12.80
CA GLN A 116 0.48 14.03 -11.60
C GLN A 116 1.29 15.21 -11.04
N GLY A 117 2.21 15.76 -11.85
CA GLY A 117 3.17 16.79 -11.41
C GLY A 117 2.54 18.07 -10.87
N THR A 118 1.35 18.44 -11.32
CA THR A 118 0.64 19.66 -10.85
C THR A 118 0.20 19.57 -9.40
N LEU A 119 -0.20 18.39 -8.93
CA LEU A 119 -0.74 18.19 -7.59
C LEU A 119 0.29 17.57 -6.63
N PHE A 120 1.12 16.68 -7.17
CA PHE A 120 2.07 15.87 -6.40
C PHE A 120 3.53 16.30 -6.60
N GLY A 121 3.77 17.32 -7.42
CA GLY A 121 5.08 17.88 -7.65
C GLY A 121 5.97 17.01 -8.56
N ARG A 122 7.30 17.22 -8.48
CA ARG A 122 8.27 16.42 -9.22
C ARG A 122 8.17 14.93 -8.82
N ASN A 123 8.70 14.06 -9.65
CA ASN A 123 8.77 12.62 -9.42
C ASN A 123 7.43 11.86 -9.55
N SER A 124 6.49 12.45 -10.28
CA SER A 124 5.21 11.80 -10.61
C SER A 124 4.83 11.91 -12.10
N PRO A 125 5.80 11.84 -13.06
CA PRO A 125 5.48 11.94 -14.48
C PRO A 125 4.68 10.72 -15.00
N SER A 126 4.82 9.56 -14.39
CA SER A 126 4.11 8.33 -14.78
C SER A 126 2.82 8.12 -13.99
N GLY A 127 2.75 8.68 -12.79
CA GLY A 127 1.62 8.53 -11.89
C GLY A 127 2.00 8.64 -10.43
N ALA A 128 1.07 8.28 -9.57
CA ALA A 128 1.28 8.24 -8.12
C ALA A 128 0.55 7.06 -7.50
N VAL A 129 1.13 6.51 -6.43
CA VAL A 129 0.51 5.53 -5.54
C VAL A 129 0.32 6.22 -4.19
N LEU A 130 -0.92 6.26 -3.74
CA LEU A 130 -1.31 6.84 -2.47
C LEU A 130 -1.79 5.72 -1.56
N MET A 131 -1.16 5.58 -0.41
CA MET A 131 -1.51 4.63 0.63
C MET A 131 -1.99 5.38 1.84
N GLN A 132 -3.16 5.04 2.33
CA GLN A 132 -3.75 5.65 3.50
C GLN A 132 -3.99 4.58 4.56
N SER A 133 -3.36 4.73 5.71
CA SER A 133 -3.63 3.90 6.88
C SER A 133 -4.93 4.30 7.56
N VAL A 134 -5.51 3.38 8.34
CA VAL A 134 -6.71 3.69 9.14
C VAL A 134 -6.39 4.74 10.18
N ALA A 135 -7.10 5.85 10.12
CA ALA A 135 -6.91 6.97 11.05
C ALA A 135 -7.32 6.60 12.49
N PRO A 136 -6.65 7.17 13.50
CA PRO A 136 -7.12 7.07 14.88
C PRO A 136 -8.54 7.61 15.02
N SER A 137 -9.39 6.90 15.77
CA SER A 137 -10.75 7.31 16.08
C SER A 137 -11.02 7.21 17.59
N HIS A 138 -12.09 7.85 18.06
CA HIS A 138 -12.50 7.76 19.45
C HIS A 138 -13.22 6.43 19.77
N GLU A 139 -13.66 5.72 18.74
CA GLU A 139 -14.29 4.42 18.88
C GLU A 139 -13.25 3.33 19.10
N SER A 140 -13.46 2.50 20.11
CA SER A 140 -12.59 1.34 20.36
C SER A 140 -12.75 0.32 19.25
N SER A 141 -11.66 0.03 18.55
CA SER A 141 -11.61 -0.93 17.45
C SER A 141 -10.29 -1.67 17.42
N GLY A 142 -10.28 -2.85 16.83
CA GLY A 142 -9.06 -3.61 16.65
C GLY A 142 -9.31 -4.93 15.96
N PHE A 143 -8.24 -5.54 15.50
CA PHE A 143 -8.25 -6.89 14.93
C PHE A 143 -6.94 -7.60 15.23
N ILE A 144 -6.94 -8.91 15.12
CA ILE A 144 -5.77 -9.78 15.10
C ILE A 144 -5.98 -10.74 13.95
N ASP A 145 -4.98 -10.86 13.10
CA ASP A 145 -4.95 -11.80 11.99
C ASP A 145 -3.73 -12.72 12.09
N LEU A 146 -3.94 -14.00 11.77
CA LEU A 146 -2.89 -15.01 11.74
C LEU A 146 -2.94 -15.76 10.42
N THR A 147 -1.95 -15.56 9.60
CA THR A 147 -1.79 -16.27 8.32
C THR A 147 -0.70 -17.31 8.41
N VAL A 148 -1.00 -18.53 7.93
CA VAL A 148 -0.02 -19.62 7.80
C VAL A 148 -0.02 -20.12 6.36
N GLY A 149 1.15 -20.43 5.84
CA GLY A 149 1.29 -20.82 4.44
C GLY A 149 2.47 -21.77 4.18
N ASN A 150 2.73 -22.00 2.92
CA ASN A 150 3.85 -22.82 2.46
C ASN A 150 5.20 -22.19 2.82
N PHE A 151 6.25 -22.98 2.86
CA PHE A 151 7.62 -22.57 3.22
C PHE A 151 7.69 -21.95 4.62
N GLY A 152 7.00 -22.54 5.58
CA GLY A 152 7.02 -22.07 6.96
C GLY A 152 6.44 -20.66 7.17
N LEU A 153 5.73 -20.09 6.17
CA LEU A 153 5.14 -18.75 6.29
C LEU A 153 4.24 -18.66 7.51
N ARG A 154 4.53 -17.69 8.37
CA ARG A 154 3.73 -17.30 9.52
C ARG A 154 3.71 -15.78 9.59
N THR A 155 2.53 -15.22 9.43
CA THR A 155 2.32 -13.78 9.61
C THR A 155 1.34 -13.57 10.74
N LEU A 156 1.73 -12.78 11.71
CA LEU A 156 0.86 -12.25 12.75
C LEU A 156 0.74 -10.76 12.54
N SER A 157 -0.45 -10.25 12.36
CA SER A 157 -0.72 -8.83 12.25
C SER A 157 -1.88 -8.42 13.14
N GLY A 158 -1.96 -7.15 13.48
CA GLY A 158 -3.05 -6.64 14.29
C GLY A 158 -2.97 -5.15 14.50
N ALA A 159 -4.10 -4.58 14.89
CA ALA A 159 -4.22 -3.20 15.27
C ALA A 159 -5.17 -3.05 16.46
N VAL A 160 -4.94 -2.01 17.24
CA VAL A 160 -5.83 -1.58 18.31
C VAL A 160 -5.90 -0.07 18.33
N GLY A 161 -7.10 0.46 18.48
CA GLY A 161 -7.36 1.90 18.54
C GLY A 161 -8.48 2.24 19.48
N GLY A 162 -8.60 3.52 19.82
CA GLY A 162 -9.59 4.06 20.74
C GLY A 162 -9.21 5.42 21.25
N SER A 163 -9.77 5.83 22.37
CA SER A 163 -9.51 7.10 23.02
C SER A 163 -8.63 6.92 24.25
N LEU A 164 -7.48 7.59 24.33
CA LEU A 164 -6.70 7.70 25.57
C LEU A 164 -7.31 8.72 26.52
N ILE A 165 -7.82 9.81 25.96
CA ILE A 165 -8.61 10.82 26.66
C ILE A 165 -9.87 11.01 25.85
N GLU A 166 -11.03 10.77 26.46
CA GLU A 166 -12.33 10.83 25.84
C GLU A 166 -12.50 12.18 25.08
N ASP A 167 -12.94 12.09 23.85
CA ASP A 167 -13.15 13.23 22.92
C ASP A 167 -11.95 14.14 22.62
N VAL A 168 -10.73 13.79 23.13
CA VAL A 168 -9.55 14.66 22.99
C VAL A 168 -8.40 13.96 22.25
N LEU A 169 -8.07 12.73 22.67
CA LEU A 169 -6.86 12.07 22.17
C LEU A 169 -7.16 10.65 21.69
N PRO A 170 -7.54 10.48 20.41
CA PRO A 170 -7.63 9.16 19.81
C PRO A 170 -6.25 8.59 19.54
N TYR A 171 -6.12 7.27 19.56
CA TYR A 171 -4.91 6.56 19.19
C TYR A 171 -5.20 5.35 18.32
N ARG A 172 -4.22 4.94 17.54
CA ARG A 172 -4.19 3.65 16.85
C ARG A 172 -2.77 3.13 16.81
N VAL A 173 -2.60 1.86 17.13
CA VAL A 173 -1.31 1.16 17.08
C VAL A 173 -1.48 -0.07 16.23
N THR A 174 -0.62 -0.21 15.23
CA THR A 174 -0.60 -1.33 14.30
C THR A 174 0.75 -2.00 14.36
N GLY A 175 0.77 -3.32 14.28
CA GLY A 175 2.01 -4.10 14.27
C GLY A 175 1.84 -5.38 13.48
N PHE A 176 2.96 -5.87 12.94
CA PHE A 176 3.00 -7.15 12.25
C PHE A 176 4.36 -7.83 12.45
N ASN A 177 4.38 -9.14 12.29
CA ASN A 177 5.59 -9.95 12.19
C ASN A 177 5.38 -11.01 11.12
N THR A 178 6.29 -11.10 10.15
CA THR A 178 6.25 -12.10 9.09
C THR A 178 7.54 -12.90 9.11
N GLU A 179 7.38 -14.21 9.19
CA GLU A 179 8.49 -15.19 9.11
C GLU A 179 8.23 -16.12 7.95
N ARG A 180 9.28 -16.44 7.18
CA ARG A 180 9.21 -17.35 6.06
C ARG A 180 10.56 -17.99 5.80
N ASP A 181 10.57 -19.29 5.51
CA ASP A 181 11.76 -20.01 5.09
C ASP A 181 12.18 -19.58 3.67
N GLY A 182 13.48 -19.66 3.39
CA GLY A 182 14.00 -19.40 2.05
C GLY A 182 13.52 -20.40 1.01
N TYR A 183 13.47 -20.01 -0.24
CA TYR A 183 13.11 -20.87 -1.38
C TYR A 183 14.28 -21.71 -1.90
N ALA A 184 15.51 -21.43 -1.46
CA ALA A 184 16.72 -22.08 -1.92
C ALA A 184 17.65 -22.42 -0.74
N ASP A 185 18.17 -23.62 -0.73
CA ASP A 185 19.25 -24.02 0.17
C ASP A 185 20.58 -23.53 -0.37
N ALA A 186 21.29 -22.71 0.38
CA ALA A 186 22.64 -22.29 0.04
C ALA A 186 23.60 -23.43 0.36
N LEU A 187 24.13 -24.09 -0.66
CA LEU A 187 25.16 -25.11 -0.51
C LEU A 187 26.45 -24.49 0.04
N GLY A 188 26.83 -24.84 1.28
CA GLY A 188 28.11 -24.45 1.88
C GLY A 188 28.08 -23.25 2.83
N VAL A 189 26.91 -22.72 3.18
CA VAL A 189 26.75 -21.71 4.24
C VAL A 189 25.99 -22.37 5.40
N ALA A 190 26.60 -22.43 6.58
CA ALA A 190 25.89 -22.87 7.77
C ALA A 190 24.78 -21.88 8.09
N ASN A 191 23.55 -22.36 8.10
CA ASN A 191 22.42 -21.60 8.61
C ASN A 191 22.63 -21.39 10.12
N ASN A 192 22.92 -20.16 10.53
CA ASN A 192 22.85 -19.71 11.91
C ASN A 192 21.52 -19.05 12.15
#